data_5af4151b1246c7e3c38dc48c9a027813
#
_entry.id   5af4151b1246c7e3c38dc48c9a027813
#
_cell.length_a   1.000
_cell.length_b   1.000
_cell.length_c   1.000
_cell.angle_alpha   90.00
_cell.angle_beta   90.00
_cell.angle_gamma   90.00
#
_symmetry.space_group_name_H-M   'P 1'
#
loop_
_entity.id
_entity.type
_entity.pdbx_description
1 polymer ?
#
loop_
_entity_poly.entity_id
_entity_poly.type
_entity_poly.pdbx_seq_one_letter_code
_entity_poly.pdbx_strand_id
1 'polypeptide(L)'
;MSIEVFYPNFTKKAITFTIDDGNVATDEKFLSIVGKGGVRGTFNLCPHRMAAFSPAGYRAFYAGHEIANHMAYHPMALDPERTYTVSDEPFDERTADPEKLYRTEREGLYRMCAHRWVYAADRETYLAIAEESRLALDAVFGEGSVRSFVYPYCRQKDDVIFDRLVASGHYYGIRRTGAVRGADGFRIPVLPEWSYTADADCLLSVAEAYAAYPADGALRFFCFGVHSSDFEKGGKWGELDTFVSRFGAREDLFYYATVGEIFGYAKAASSVVIKDGRPFNPSDVPVFAKIDGEKTILPPEKQK
;
A
#
# COMPACT_ATOMS: atom_id res chain seq x y z
N MET A 1 -19.12 -10.66 29.54
CA MET A 1 -19.14 -10.71 28.05
C MET A 1 -17.77 -10.35 27.55
N SER A 2 -17.14 -11.28 26.84
CA SER A 2 -15.86 -11.07 26.14
C SER A 2 -16.14 -10.96 24.65
N ILE A 3 -15.44 -10.02 23.97
CA ILE A 3 -15.51 -9.87 22.53
C ILE A 3 -14.10 -10.06 21.98
N GLU A 4 -13.93 -10.99 21.07
CA GLU A 4 -12.70 -11.21 20.34
C GLU A 4 -12.98 -11.04 18.85
N VAL A 5 -12.32 -10.07 18.19
CA VAL A 5 -12.53 -9.77 16.76
C VAL A 5 -11.58 -10.55 15.86
N PHE A 6 -12.03 -10.84 14.65
CA PHE A 6 -11.32 -11.59 13.63
C PHE A 6 -11.44 -10.89 12.27
N TYR A 7 -10.55 -11.18 11.35
CA TYR A 7 -10.80 -10.95 9.93
C TYR A 7 -11.91 -11.91 9.41
N PRO A 8 -12.43 -11.70 8.20
CA PRO A 8 -13.30 -12.66 7.54
C PRO A 8 -12.80 -14.11 7.66
N ASN A 9 -13.72 -15.07 7.64
CA ASN A 9 -13.45 -16.50 7.87
C ASN A 9 -12.86 -16.85 9.26
N PHE A 10 -12.94 -15.93 10.21
CA PHE A 10 -12.42 -16.11 11.57
C PHE A 10 -10.91 -16.33 11.61
N THR A 11 -10.16 -15.77 10.67
CA THR A 11 -8.70 -15.71 10.73
C THR A 11 -8.20 -14.48 11.49
N LYS A 12 -7.00 -14.56 12.05
CA LYS A 12 -6.33 -13.45 12.74
C LYS A 12 -5.27 -12.77 11.89
N LYS A 13 -4.95 -13.33 10.76
CA LYS A 13 -3.84 -12.92 9.91
C LYS A 13 -4.35 -12.43 8.56
N ALA A 14 -3.95 -11.25 8.17
CA ALA A 14 -4.14 -10.74 6.81
C ALA A 14 -2.80 -10.69 6.08
N ILE A 15 -2.83 -10.94 4.78
CA ILE A 15 -1.67 -10.85 3.90
C ILE A 15 -2.05 -10.20 2.59
N THR A 16 -1.15 -9.37 2.04
CA THR A 16 -1.34 -8.73 0.74
C THR A 16 -0.01 -8.48 0.04
N PHE A 17 -0.09 -8.19 -1.24
CA PHE A 17 1.01 -7.60 -2.00
C PHE A 17 0.76 -6.12 -2.22
N THR A 18 1.83 -5.32 -2.20
CA THR A 18 1.82 -3.93 -2.62
C THR A 18 2.90 -3.77 -3.70
N ILE A 19 2.44 -3.52 -4.94
CA ILE A 19 3.25 -3.61 -6.16
C ILE A 19 3.51 -2.21 -6.69
N ASP A 20 4.78 -1.82 -6.79
CA ASP A 20 5.19 -0.46 -7.14
C ASP A 20 5.37 -0.27 -8.64
N ASP A 21 5.24 0.99 -9.07
CA ASP A 21 5.58 1.58 -10.37
C ASP A 21 4.61 1.30 -11.53
N GLY A 22 3.80 0.26 -11.51
CA GLY A 22 2.85 -0.04 -12.59
C GLY A 22 3.53 -0.45 -13.90
N ASN A 23 4.45 -1.41 -13.84
CA ASN A 23 5.08 -1.98 -15.03
C ASN A 23 4.14 -3.00 -15.68
N VAL A 24 3.35 -2.57 -16.67
CA VAL A 24 2.30 -3.37 -17.32
C VAL A 24 2.81 -4.74 -17.79
N ALA A 25 4.00 -4.84 -18.38
CA ALA A 25 4.49 -6.11 -18.91
C ALA A 25 4.76 -7.16 -17.83
N THR A 26 5.34 -6.75 -16.70
CA THR A 26 5.59 -7.65 -15.58
C THR A 26 4.38 -7.78 -14.67
N ASP A 27 3.52 -6.75 -14.56
CA ASP A 27 2.27 -6.80 -13.85
C ASP A 27 1.32 -7.83 -14.47
N GLU A 28 1.24 -7.93 -15.80
CA GLU A 28 0.42 -8.94 -16.49
C GLU A 28 0.78 -10.36 -16.05
N LYS A 29 2.06 -10.67 -16.01
CA LYS A 29 2.55 -11.98 -15.57
C LYS A 29 2.28 -12.20 -14.08
N PHE A 30 2.50 -11.18 -13.25
CA PHE A 30 2.17 -11.22 -11.83
C PHE A 30 0.69 -11.53 -11.61
N LEU A 31 -0.20 -10.76 -12.25
CA LEU A 31 -1.65 -10.93 -12.17
C LEU A 31 -2.10 -12.34 -12.62
N SER A 32 -1.49 -12.86 -13.70
CA SER A 32 -1.81 -14.21 -14.21
C SER A 32 -1.46 -15.33 -13.22
N ILE A 33 -0.44 -15.12 -12.38
CA ILE A 33 -0.01 -16.09 -11.37
C ILE A 33 -0.88 -15.96 -10.12
N VAL A 34 -1.00 -14.76 -9.54
CA VAL A 34 -1.72 -14.55 -8.27
C VAL A 34 -3.23 -14.79 -8.40
N GLY A 35 -3.78 -14.54 -9.59
CA GLY A 35 -5.20 -14.81 -9.89
C GLY A 35 -5.59 -16.28 -9.76
N LYS A 36 -4.67 -17.22 -9.97
CA LYS A 36 -4.93 -18.67 -9.79
C LYS A 36 -5.28 -19.04 -8.35
N GLY A 37 -4.77 -18.28 -7.39
CA GLY A 37 -4.98 -18.51 -5.95
C GLY A 37 -5.93 -17.51 -5.29
N GLY A 38 -6.61 -16.67 -6.06
CA GLY A 38 -7.49 -15.63 -5.50
C GLY A 38 -6.77 -14.58 -4.66
N VAL A 39 -5.42 -14.48 -4.81
CA VAL A 39 -4.62 -13.51 -4.06
C VAL A 39 -4.83 -12.13 -4.65
N ARG A 40 -5.16 -11.17 -3.79
CA ARG A 40 -5.38 -9.77 -4.18
C ARG A 40 -4.23 -8.91 -3.71
N GLY A 41 -4.00 -7.79 -4.40
CA GLY A 41 -2.94 -6.86 -4.08
C GLY A 41 -3.33 -5.41 -4.36
N THR A 42 -2.46 -4.51 -3.95
CA THR A 42 -2.55 -3.07 -4.17
C THR A 42 -1.47 -2.65 -5.15
N PHE A 43 -1.86 -2.10 -6.29
CA PHE A 43 -0.93 -1.61 -7.32
C PHE A 43 -0.73 -0.11 -7.16
N ASN A 44 0.50 0.27 -6.88
CA ASN A 44 0.90 1.64 -6.59
C ASN A 44 1.34 2.30 -7.89
N LEU A 45 0.42 3.03 -8.52
CA LEU A 45 0.62 3.54 -9.86
C LEU A 45 1.15 4.98 -9.88
N CYS A 46 2.06 5.21 -10.82
CA CYS A 46 2.53 6.54 -11.20
C CYS A 46 1.76 7.02 -12.43
N PRO A 47 0.79 7.93 -12.33
CA PRO A 47 -0.10 8.27 -13.46
C PRO A 47 0.62 8.75 -14.70
N HIS A 48 1.76 9.42 -14.59
CA HIS A 48 2.56 9.88 -15.74
C HIS A 48 3.18 8.74 -16.57
N ARG A 49 3.20 7.51 -16.05
CA ARG A 49 3.69 6.31 -16.76
C ARG A 49 2.56 5.52 -17.43
N MET A 50 1.31 5.93 -17.21
CA MET A 50 0.13 5.21 -17.70
C MET A 50 -0.16 5.57 -19.16
N ALA A 51 0.55 4.94 -20.10
CA ALA A 51 0.42 5.17 -21.54
C ALA A 51 0.06 3.90 -22.33
N ALA A 52 0.01 2.72 -21.68
CA ALA A 52 -0.15 1.45 -22.38
C ALA A 52 -1.60 1.17 -22.82
N PHE A 53 -2.58 1.66 -22.07
CA PHE A 53 -4.00 1.39 -22.29
C PHE A 53 -4.86 2.66 -22.21
N SER A 54 -6.07 2.57 -22.77
CA SER A 54 -7.13 3.53 -22.46
C SER A 54 -7.56 3.43 -21.00
N PRO A 55 -8.29 4.42 -20.44
CA PRO A 55 -8.85 4.31 -19.08
C PRO A 55 -9.66 3.03 -18.85
N ALA A 56 -10.48 2.63 -19.81
CA ALA A 56 -11.25 1.37 -19.72
C ALA A 56 -10.34 0.14 -19.73
N GLY A 57 -9.25 0.17 -20.52
CA GLY A 57 -8.24 -0.88 -20.54
C GLY A 57 -7.53 -1.04 -19.20
N TYR A 58 -7.13 0.06 -18.56
CA TYR A 58 -6.53 0.02 -17.21
C TYR A 58 -7.48 -0.53 -16.15
N ARG A 59 -8.76 -0.14 -16.17
CA ARG A 59 -9.77 -0.70 -15.25
C ARG A 59 -9.94 -2.20 -15.43
N ALA A 60 -9.94 -2.68 -16.66
CA ALA A 60 -10.06 -4.11 -16.95
C ALA A 60 -8.79 -4.86 -16.55
N PHE A 61 -7.61 -4.28 -16.78
CA PHE A 61 -6.32 -4.89 -16.49
C PHE A 61 -6.09 -5.12 -14.98
N TYR A 62 -6.43 -4.15 -14.13
CA TYR A 62 -6.29 -4.25 -12.68
C TYR A 62 -7.59 -4.65 -11.97
N ALA A 63 -8.57 -5.20 -12.68
CA ALA A 63 -9.86 -5.57 -12.09
C ALA A 63 -9.69 -6.53 -10.89
N GLY A 64 -10.38 -6.23 -9.79
CA GLY A 64 -10.30 -7.02 -8.55
C GLY A 64 -9.14 -6.67 -7.63
N HIS A 65 -8.27 -5.74 -8.01
CA HIS A 65 -7.16 -5.22 -7.21
C HIS A 65 -7.40 -3.76 -6.84
N GLU A 66 -6.70 -3.28 -5.82
CA GLU A 66 -6.71 -1.87 -5.43
C GLU A 66 -5.67 -1.08 -6.21
N ILE A 67 -6.00 0.17 -6.51
CA ILE A 67 -5.06 1.14 -7.04
C ILE A 67 -4.68 2.12 -5.94
N ALA A 68 -3.39 2.31 -5.73
CA ALA A 68 -2.85 3.28 -4.80
C ALA A 68 -2.06 4.37 -5.52
N ASN A 69 -2.00 5.53 -4.89
CA ASN A 69 -1.24 6.66 -5.38
C ASN A 69 0.25 6.49 -5.07
N HIS A 70 1.07 6.41 -6.12
CA HIS A 70 2.54 6.37 -6.03
C HIS A 70 3.19 7.61 -6.66
N MET A 71 2.44 8.64 -6.79
CA MET A 71 2.77 9.97 -7.27
C MET A 71 3.25 10.05 -8.73
N ALA A 72 2.76 11.06 -9.44
CA ALA A 72 3.34 11.48 -10.71
C ALA A 72 4.79 11.92 -10.48
N TYR A 73 5.65 11.60 -11.43
CA TYR A 73 7.09 11.90 -11.40
C TYR A 73 7.88 11.22 -10.30
N HIS A 74 7.24 10.47 -9.41
CA HIS A 74 7.87 9.68 -8.35
C HIS A 74 8.85 10.51 -7.48
N PRO A 75 8.47 11.70 -6.94
CA PRO A 75 9.38 12.57 -6.23
C PRO A 75 9.55 12.19 -4.75
N MET A 76 10.68 12.63 -4.17
CA MET A 76 10.81 12.87 -2.74
C MET A 76 10.66 14.36 -2.46
N ALA A 77 10.31 14.77 -1.25
CA ALA A 77 10.47 16.15 -0.84
C ALA A 77 11.93 16.43 -0.47
N LEU A 78 12.44 17.61 -0.81
CA LEU A 78 13.71 18.08 -0.29
C LEU A 78 13.62 18.26 1.24
N ASP A 79 14.75 18.02 1.91
CA ASP A 79 14.87 18.26 3.34
C ASP A 79 14.80 19.78 3.59
N PRO A 80 13.78 20.26 4.33
CA PRO A 80 13.61 21.69 4.56
C PRO A 80 14.71 22.32 5.43
N GLU A 81 15.48 21.51 6.15
CA GLU A 81 16.57 21.98 7.01
C GLU A 81 17.91 22.06 6.27
N ARG A 82 17.95 21.55 5.03
CA ARG A 82 19.16 21.54 4.21
C ARG A 82 19.11 22.59 3.11
N THR A 83 20.21 23.35 2.97
CA THR A 83 20.40 24.27 1.83
C THR A 83 20.89 23.50 0.62
N TYR A 84 20.29 23.77 -0.53
CA TYR A 84 20.66 23.18 -1.80
C TYR A 84 21.08 24.25 -2.80
N THR A 85 22.09 23.96 -3.60
CA THR A 85 22.48 24.79 -4.74
C THR A 85 21.82 24.27 -5.99
N VAL A 86 21.09 25.14 -6.69
CA VAL A 86 20.49 24.81 -8.01
C VAL A 86 21.49 25.19 -9.10
N SER A 87 21.73 24.29 -10.03
CA SER A 87 22.53 24.57 -11.22
C SER A 87 21.73 25.36 -12.25
N ASP A 88 22.39 26.31 -12.89
CA ASP A 88 21.84 27.02 -14.07
C ASP A 88 22.00 26.19 -15.36
N GLU A 89 22.82 25.16 -15.32
CA GLU A 89 23.07 24.28 -16.47
C GLU A 89 22.07 23.13 -16.56
N PRO A 90 21.77 22.63 -17.76
CA PRO A 90 20.96 21.44 -17.94
C PRO A 90 21.59 20.21 -17.29
N PHE A 91 20.76 19.26 -16.85
CA PHE A 91 21.26 18.00 -16.31
C PHE A 91 21.91 17.16 -17.42
N ASP A 92 23.19 16.83 -17.26
CA ASP A 92 23.89 15.79 -18.03
C ASP A 92 24.52 14.80 -17.04
N GLU A 93 24.06 13.55 -17.05
CA GLU A 93 24.49 12.49 -16.13
C GLU A 93 26.01 12.29 -16.10
N ARG A 94 26.74 12.64 -17.16
CA ARG A 94 28.19 12.47 -17.29
C ARG A 94 29.00 13.58 -16.63
N THR A 95 28.41 14.77 -16.50
CA THR A 95 29.11 15.98 -16.05
C THR A 95 28.44 16.66 -14.86
N ALA A 96 27.28 16.16 -14.45
CA ALA A 96 26.50 16.77 -13.37
C ALA A 96 27.23 16.67 -12.00
N ASP A 97 27.25 17.79 -11.32
CA ASP A 97 27.77 17.87 -9.95
C ASP A 97 26.84 17.14 -8.96
N PRO A 98 27.31 16.12 -8.23
CA PRO A 98 26.48 15.33 -7.34
C PRO A 98 25.86 16.11 -6.17
N GLU A 99 26.39 17.30 -5.87
CA GLU A 99 25.91 18.13 -4.78
C GLU A 99 24.89 19.19 -5.20
N LYS A 100 24.63 19.31 -6.51
CA LYS A 100 23.70 20.28 -7.04
C LYS A 100 22.37 19.65 -7.45
N LEU A 101 21.35 20.49 -7.39
CA LEU A 101 20.04 20.21 -8.00
C LEU A 101 19.98 20.76 -9.43
N TYR A 102 19.33 20.02 -10.30
CA TYR A 102 19.08 20.42 -11.68
C TYR A 102 17.58 20.51 -11.91
N ARG A 103 17.14 21.57 -12.56
CA ARG A 103 15.73 21.76 -12.92
C ARG A 103 15.26 20.64 -13.87
N THR A 104 14.03 20.20 -13.69
CA THR A 104 13.36 19.34 -14.64
C THR A 104 12.46 20.18 -15.55
N GLU A 105 11.79 19.56 -16.53
CA GLU A 105 10.81 20.23 -17.37
C GLU A 105 9.59 20.74 -16.59
N ARG A 106 9.33 20.16 -15.42
CA ARG A 106 8.26 20.58 -14.53
C ARG A 106 8.79 21.53 -13.47
N GLU A 107 8.20 22.72 -13.39
CA GLU A 107 8.49 23.68 -12.35
C GLU A 107 8.27 23.06 -10.93
N GLY A 108 9.16 23.40 -10.02
CA GLY A 108 9.14 22.88 -8.65
C GLY A 108 9.70 21.46 -8.51
N LEU A 109 10.10 20.80 -9.60
CA LEU A 109 10.79 19.51 -9.54
C LEU A 109 12.25 19.64 -9.95
N TYR A 110 13.09 18.93 -9.19
CA TYR A 110 14.54 18.91 -9.38
C TYR A 110 15.04 17.48 -9.49
N ARG A 111 16.17 17.31 -10.18
CA ARG A 111 16.92 16.06 -10.21
C ARG A 111 18.24 16.26 -9.46
N MET A 112 18.60 15.29 -8.66
CA MET A 112 19.93 15.22 -8.03
C MET A 112 20.75 14.16 -8.74
N CYS A 113 21.96 14.49 -9.14
CA CYS A 113 22.81 13.67 -10.00
C CYS A 113 23.07 12.26 -9.44
N ALA A 114 23.37 12.17 -8.14
CA ALA A 114 23.87 10.92 -7.55
C ALA A 114 22.90 9.74 -7.66
N HIS A 115 21.60 9.96 -7.95
CA HIS A 115 20.60 8.90 -7.81
C HIS A 115 19.53 8.85 -8.89
N ARG A 116 19.54 9.67 -9.92
CA ARG A 116 18.39 9.81 -10.87
C ARG A 116 17.05 10.12 -10.19
N TRP A 117 17.06 10.47 -8.92
CA TRP A 117 15.85 10.73 -8.16
C TRP A 117 15.31 12.13 -8.46
N VAL A 118 14.00 12.23 -8.43
CA VAL A 118 13.31 13.51 -8.56
C VAL A 118 12.94 14.00 -7.16
N TYR A 119 13.04 15.31 -6.96
CA TYR A 119 12.72 15.96 -5.69
C TYR A 119 11.73 17.10 -5.93
N ALA A 120 10.71 17.16 -5.11
CA ALA A 120 9.86 18.34 -5.00
C ALA A 120 10.58 19.43 -4.19
N ALA A 121 10.50 20.66 -4.66
CA ALA A 121 11.19 21.82 -4.07
C ALA A 121 10.90 22.00 -2.58
N ASP A 122 9.67 21.71 -2.19
CA ASP A 122 9.16 21.86 -0.84
C ASP A 122 7.97 20.93 -0.56
N ARG A 123 7.45 20.99 0.67
CA ARG A 123 6.30 20.21 1.12
C ARG A 123 5.02 20.52 0.34
N GLU A 124 4.79 21.78 0.00
CA GLU A 124 3.58 22.20 -0.72
C GLU A 124 3.59 21.65 -2.13
N THR A 125 4.70 21.75 -2.83
CA THR A 125 4.90 21.15 -4.16
C THR A 125 4.70 19.63 -4.10
N TYR A 126 5.25 18.95 -3.09
CA TYR A 126 5.06 17.51 -2.90
C TYR A 126 3.59 17.14 -2.74
N LEU A 127 2.88 17.83 -1.85
CA LEU A 127 1.46 17.58 -1.57
C LEU A 127 0.56 17.93 -2.76
N ALA A 128 0.88 19.00 -3.50
CA ALA A 128 0.16 19.35 -4.72
C ALA A 128 0.30 18.24 -5.79
N ILE A 129 1.50 17.67 -5.95
CA ILE A 129 1.71 16.54 -6.86
C ILE A 129 1.00 15.28 -6.38
N ALA A 130 0.97 15.03 -5.07
CA ALA A 130 0.23 13.91 -4.50
C ALA A 130 -1.27 14.00 -4.82
N GLU A 131 -1.87 15.19 -4.66
CA GLU A 131 -3.28 15.42 -4.98
C GLU A 131 -3.55 15.37 -6.48
N GLU A 132 -2.73 15.98 -7.32
CA GLU A 132 -2.83 15.87 -8.77
C GLU A 132 -2.80 14.41 -9.23
N SER A 133 -1.90 13.62 -8.65
CA SER A 133 -1.76 12.20 -8.96
C SER A 133 -3.00 11.41 -8.56
N ARG A 134 -3.56 11.69 -7.38
CA ARG A 134 -4.81 11.09 -6.91
C ARG A 134 -5.95 11.37 -7.88
N LEU A 135 -6.13 12.64 -8.25
CA LEU A 135 -7.18 13.06 -9.19
C LEU A 135 -7.00 12.41 -10.58
N ALA A 136 -5.76 12.30 -11.07
CA ALA A 136 -5.47 11.64 -12.34
C ALA A 136 -5.82 10.14 -12.28
N LEU A 137 -5.53 9.46 -11.19
CA LEU A 137 -5.91 8.06 -11.00
C LEU A 137 -7.41 7.90 -10.81
N ASP A 138 -8.06 8.75 -10.03
CA ASP A 138 -9.52 8.76 -9.86
C ASP A 138 -10.25 8.97 -11.19
N ALA A 139 -9.71 9.80 -12.09
CA ALA A 139 -10.28 9.98 -13.43
C ALA A 139 -10.23 8.69 -14.27
N VAL A 140 -9.26 7.83 -14.03
CA VAL A 140 -9.13 6.53 -14.71
C VAL A 140 -9.98 5.46 -14.05
N PHE A 141 -9.90 5.32 -12.73
CA PHE A 141 -10.46 4.18 -11.99
C PHE A 141 -11.81 4.45 -11.33
N GLY A 142 -12.23 5.70 -11.27
CA GLY A 142 -13.47 6.16 -10.65
C GLY A 142 -13.22 7.12 -9.49
N GLU A 143 -14.08 8.09 -9.32
CA GLU A 143 -13.99 9.07 -8.23
C GLU A 143 -13.93 8.39 -6.87
N GLY A 144 -12.95 8.77 -6.05
CA GLY A 144 -12.73 8.25 -4.72
C GLY A 144 -12.28 6.77 -4.67
N SER A 145 -11.83 6.21 -5.79
CA SER A 145 -11.32 4.84 -5.83
C SER A 145 -9.93 4.69 -5.22
N VAL A 146 -9.13 5.76 -5.23
CA VAL A 146 -7.75 5.77 -4.71
C VAL A 146 -7.76 5.98 -3.20
N ARG A 147 -7.60 4.89 -2.44
CA ARG A 147 -7.72 4.85 -0.97
C ARG A 147 -6.41 4.56 -0.25
N SER A 148 -5.34 4.32 -0.98
CA SER A 148 -4.02 4.09 -0.39
C SER A 148 -2.97 4.98 -1.05
N PHE A 149 -1.94 5.31 -0.27
CA PHE A 149 -0.80 6.11 -0.71
C PHE A 149 0.51 5.40 -0.38
N VAL A 150 1.43 5.44 -1.31
CA VAL A 150 2.76 4.86 -1.13
C VAL A 150 3.82 5.89 -1.46
N TYR A 151 4.67 6.17 -0.48
CA TYR A 151 5.78 7.09 -0.68
C TYR A 151 6.77 6.57 -1.72
N PRO A 152 7.12 7.36 -2.73
CA PRO A 152 8.24 7.06 -3.61
C PRO A 152 9.50 6.69 -2.82
N TYR A 153 10.22 5.69 -3.30
CA TYR A 153 11.45 5.15 -2.69
C TYR A 153 11.30 4.65 -1.24
N CYS A 154 10.10 4.68 -0.66
CA CYS A 154 9.83 4.35 0.75
C CYS A 154 10.74 5.10 1.74
N ARG A 155 11.30 6.24 1.39
CA ARG A 155 12.32 6.97 2.18
C ARG A 155 11.87 8.31 2.77
N GLN A 156 10.69 8.79 2.38
CA GLN A 156 10.18 10.04 2.93
C GLN A 156 9.86 9.90 4.42
N LYS A 157 10.51 10.71 5.24
CA LYS A 157 10.38 10.71 6.70
C LYS A 157 9.69 11.95 7.26
N ASP A 158 9.30 12.89 6.43
CA ASP A 158 8.68 14.15 6.85
C ASP A 158 7.31 13.90 7.48
N ASP A 159 7.20 14.11 8.78
CA ASP A 159 5.97 13.87 9.54
C ASP A 159 4.88 14.91 9.20
N VAL A 160 5.26 16.12 8.80
CA VAL A 160 4.27 17.15 8.38
C VAL A 160 3.57 16.72 7.11
N ILE A 161 4.30 16.16 6.13
CA ILE A 161 3.69 15.60 4.92
C ILE A 161 2.75 14.46 5.29
N PHE A 162 3.18 13.56 6.17
CA PHE A 162 2.35 12.44 6.62
C PHE A 162 1.05 12.94 7.27
N ASP A 163 1.15 13.86 8.22
CA ASP A 163 -0.02 14.40 8.93
C ASP A 163 -1.00 15.09 7.98
N ARG A 164 -0.50 15.78 6.96
CA ARG A 164 -1.35 16.42 5.94
C ARG A 164 -2.01 15.42 4.99
N LEU A 165 -1.32 14.35 4.61
CA LEU A 165 -1.94 13.25 3.85
C LEU A 165 -3.04 12.56 4.67
N VAL A 166 -2.80 12.36 5.96
CA VAL A 166 -3.82 11.84 6.89
C VAL A 166 -5.01 12.79 7.00
N ALA A 167 -4.75 14.08 7.24
CA ALA A 167 -5.77 15.10 7.41
C ALA A 167 -6.63 15.32 6.15
N SER A 168 -6.14 14.94 4.96
CA SER A 168 -6.92 15.00 3.72
C SER A 168 -8.15 14.09 3.74
N GLY A 169 -8.13 13.04 4.55
CA GLY A 169 -9.20 12.04 4.64
C GLY A 169 -9.35 11.13 3.41
N HIS A 170 -8.49 11.27 2.41
CA HIS A 170 -8.59 10.48 1.18
C HIS A 170 -8.07 9.05 1.32
N TYR A 171 -7.09 8.83 2.21
CA TYR A 171 -6.37 7.55 2.28
C TYR A 171 -6.73 6.75 3.52
N TYR A 172 -6.99 5.45 3.36
CA TYR A 172 -7.15 4.50 4.45
C TYR A 172 -5.82 3.90 4.89
N GLY A 173 -4.92 3.64 3.93
CA GLY A 173 -3.60 3.10 4.19
C GLY A 173 -2.50 3.95 3.57
N ILE A 174 -1.46 4.23 4.34
CA ILE A 174 -0.28 4.97 3.86
C ILE A 174 0.95 4.11 4.15
N ARG A 175 1.63 3.66 3.07
CA ARG A 175 2.89 2.94 3.18
C ARG A 175 4.05 3.93 3.20
N ARG A 176 4.72 3.94 4.34
CA ARG A 176 5.93 4.71 4.62
C ARG A 176 7.09 3.76 4.89
N THR A 177 8.32 4.25 4.97
CA THR A 177 9.51 3.47 5.30
C THR A 177 9.23 2.44 6.41
N GLY A 178 9.30 1.17 6.05
CA GLY A 178 9.20 0.04 6.96
C GLY A 178 7.84 -0.25 7.58
N ALA A 179 6.74 0.45 7.20
CA ALA A 179 5.41 0.16 7.75
C ALA A 179 4.27 0.71 6.89
N VAL A 180 3.14 0.03 6.90
CA VAL A 180 1.85 0.58 6.46
C VAL A 180 1.08 1.05 7.68
N ARG A 181 0.48 2.23 7.61
CA ARG A 181 -0.35 2.81 8.67
C ARG A 181 -1.69 3.23 8.10
N GLY A 182 -2.73 3.18 8.90
CA GLY A 182 -4.01 3.79 8.57
C GLY A 182 -3.91 5.31 8.47
N ALA A 183 -4.83 5.91 7.73
CA ALA A 183 -4.85 7.34 7.44
C ALA A 183 -5.04 8.24 8.68
N ASP A 184 -5.50 7.69 9.78
CA ASP A 184 -5.65 8.36 11.09
C ASP A 184 -4.57 7.95 12.09
N GLY A 185 -3.46 7.39 11.60
CA GLY A 185 -2.40 6.84 12.44
C GLY A 185 -2.71 5.45 13.01
N PHE A 186 -3.89 4.88 12.70
CA PHE A 186 -4.26 3.55 13.12
C PHE A 186 -3.23 2.51 12.66
N ARG A 187 -2.84 1.61 13.54
CA ARG A 187 -1.85 0.57 13.27
C ARG A 187 -2.44 -0.81 13.51
N ILE A 188 -2.26 -1.67 12.53
CA ILE A 188 -2.36 -3.10 12.74
C ILE A 188 -0.98 -3.58 13.19
N PRO A 189 -0.87 -4.36 14.28
CA PRO A 189 0.41 -4.84 14.74
C PRO A 189 1.14 -5.65 13.67
N VAL A 190 2.35 -5.21 13.33
CA VAL A 190 3.27 -5.91 12.42
C VAL A 190 4.50 -6.27 13.23
N LEU A 191 4.98 -7.49 13.09
CA LEU A 191 6.18 -7.93 13.78
C LEU A 191 7.42 -7.31 13.11
N PRO A 192 8.44 -6.88 13.88
CA PRO A 192 9.63 -6.23 13.34
C PRO A 192 10.37 -7.03 12.27
N GLU A 193 10.45 -8.34 12.44
CA GLU A 193 11.09 -9.28 11.51
C GLU A 193 10.32 -9.49 10.21
N TRP A 194 9.06 -9.08 10.17
CA TRP A 194 8.21 -9.15 8.98
C TRP A 194 7.84 -7.76 8.46
N SER A 195 8.63 -6.78 8.85
CA SER A 195 8.54 -5.49 8.22
C SER A 195 8.77 -5.64 6.71
N TYR A 196 8.03 -4.82 5.95
CA TYR A 196 8.10 -4.71 4.51
C TYR A 196 9.40 -5.25 3.89
N THR A 197 9.28 -6.24 3.02
CA THR A 197 10.38 -6.71 2.19
C THR A 197 10.15 -6.34 0.73
N ALA A 198 11.15 -5.73 0.12
CA ALA A 198 11.19 -5.52 -1.33
C ALA A 198 11.88 -6.70 -2.05
N ASP A 199 12.21 -7.76 -1.31
CA ASP A 199 13.01 -8.86 -1.82
C ASP A 199 12.12 -10.07 -2.14
N ALA A 200 12.05 -10.41 -3.42
CA ALA A 200 11.35 -11.60 -3.88
C ALA A 200 12.01 -12.90 -3.38
N ASP A 201 13.28 -12.84 -2.99
CA ASP A 201 14.03 -14.02 -2.54
C ASP A 201 13.56 -14.59 -1.20
N CYS A 202 12.90 -13.80 -0.38
CA CYS A 202 12.40 -14.24 0.93
C CYS A 202 10.90 -14.54 0.96
N LEU A 203 10.20 -14.47 -0.18
CA LEU A 203 8.74 -14.61 -0.25
C LEU A 203 8.23 -15.87 0.46
N LEU A 204 8.77 -17.04 0.13
CA LEU A 204 8.30 -18.32 0.68
C LEU A 204 8.65 -18.47 2.16
N SER A 205 9.89 -18.18 2.54
CA SER A 205 10.34 -18.33 3.93
C SER A 205 9.58 -17.40 4.87
N VAL A 206 9.30 -16.19 4.45
CA VAL A 206 8.51 -15.23 5.22
C VAL A 206 7.06 -15.66 5.31
N ALA A 207 6.46 -16.14 4.23
CA ALA A 207 5.08 -16.64 4.24
C ALA A 207 4.94 -17.85 5.18
N GLU A 208 5.90 -18.77 5.16
CA GLU A 208 5.95 -19.93 6.07
C GLU A 208 6.06 -19.51 7.54
N ALA A 209 6.98 -18.60 7.85
CA ALA A 209 7.14 -18.05 9.20
C ALA A 209 5.88 -17.34 9.68
N TYR A 210 5.25 -16.54 8.82
CA TYR A 210 4.02 -15.85 9.13
C TYR A 210 2.84 -16.82 9.31
N ALA A 211 2.74 -17.85 8.49
CA ALA A 211 1.72 -18.90 8.64
C ALA A 211 1.86 -19.63 9.99
N ALA A 212 3.09 -19.97 10.39
CA ALA A 212 3.39 -20.68 11.63
C ALA A 212 3.27 -19.81 12.88
N TYR A 213 3.32 -18.48 12.75
CA TYR A 213 3.30 -17.58 13.91
C TYR A 213 1.98 -17.66 14.68
N PRO A 214 2.01 -17.75 16.02
CA PRO A 214 0.79 -17.84 16.83
C PRO A 214 -0.11 -16.61 16.67
N ALA A 215 -1.40 -16.85 16.54
CA ALA A 215 -2.41 -15.80 16.55
C ALA A 215 -2.82 -15.51 18.00
N ASP A 216 -2.10 -14.65 18.69
CA ASP A 216 -2.21 -14.34 20.11
C ASP A 216 -3.25 -13.23 20.43
N GLY A 217 -4.45 -13.37 19.91
CA GLY A 217 -5.58 -12.46 20.22
C GLY A 217 -5.67 -11.21 19.36
N ALA A 218 -4.58 -10.64 18.87
CA ALA A 218 -4.60 -9.43 18.03
C ALA A 218 -4.75 -9.76 16.55
N LEU A 219 -5.41 -8.87 15.80
CA LEU A 219 -5.33 -8.90 14.33
C LEU A 219 -3.89 -8.64 13.89
N ARG A 220 -3.42 -9.40 12.92
CA ARG A 220 -2.07 -9.29 12.36
C ARG A 220 -2.14 -8.96 10.87
N PHE A 221 -1.15 -8.24 10.41
CA PHE A 221 -1.05 -7.83 9.01
C PHE A 221 0.37 -8.01 8.52
N PHE A 222 0.51 -8.52 7.31
CA PHE A 222 1.76 -8.56 6.59
C PHE A 222 1.55 -8.16 5.14
N CYS A 223 2.44 -7.33 4.59
CA CYS A 223 2.43 -7.02 3.16
C CYS A 223 3.80 -7.24 2.53
N PHE A 224 3.80 -7.90 1.38
CA PHE A 224 4.95 -7.95 0.51
C PHE A 224 4.99 -6.70 -0.35
N GLY A 225 6.04 -5.87 -0.18
CA GLY A 225 6.27 -4.71 -1.03
C GLY A 225 7.33 -5.03 -2.07
N VAL A 226 6.93 -5.08 -3.32
CA VAL A 226 7.77 -5.52 -4.44
C VAL A 226 7.47 -4.68 -5.68
N HIS A 227 8.41 -4.68 -6.63
CA HIS A 227 8.07 -4.40 -8.03
C HIS A 227 7.83 -5.75 -8.72
N SER A 228 6.83 -5.86 -9.56
CA SER A 228 6.64 -7.08 -10.36
C SER A 228 7.88 -7.42 -11.21
N SER A 229 8.63 -6.39 -11.61
CA SER A 229 9.91 -6.54 -12.32
C SER A 229 11.02 -7.20 -11.49
N ASP A 230 10.92 -7.23 -10.16
CA ASP A 230 11.94 -7.88 -9.31
C ASP A 230 11.88 -9.40 -9.48
N PHE A 231 10.69 -9.96 -9.69
CA PHE A 231 10.53 -11.38 -10.04
C PHE A 231 11.15 -11.73 -11.39
N GLU A 232 11.07 -10.83 -12.37
CA GLU A 232 11.69 -11.03 -13.67
C GLU A 232 13.21 -10.96 -13.58
N LYS A 233 13.74 -9.90 -12.99
CA LYS A 233 15.19 -9.68 -12.82
C LYS A 233 15.86 -10.79 -12.02
N GLY A 234 15.20 -11.26 -10.98
CA GLY A 234 15.70 -12.32 -10.12
C GLY A 234 15.42 -13.75 -10.63
N GLY A 235 14.64 -13.90 -11.71
CA GLY A 235 14.19 -15.23 -12.18
C GLY A 235 13.26 -15.94 -11.19
N LYS A 236 12.48 -15.18 -10.38
CA LYS A 236 11.73 -15.65 -9.21
C LYS A 236 10.25 -15.94 -9.46
N TRP A 237 9.81 -15.99 -10.69
CA TRP A 237 8.41 -16.32 -11.01
C TRP A 237 7.98 -17.70 -10.46
N GLY A 238 8.91 -18.67 -10.42
CA GLY A 238 8.66 -19.98 -9.83
C GLY A 238 8.40 -19.94 -8.33
N GLU A 239 9.00 -19.00 -7.61
CA GLU A 239 8.71 -18.79 -6.18
C GLU A 239 7.32 -18.19 -5.95
N LEU A 240 6.91 -17.23 -6.80
CA LEU A 240 5.56 -16.68 -6.75
C LEU A 240 4.51 -17.76 -7.08
N ASP A 241 4.74 -18.59 -8.10
CA ASP A 241 3.85 -19.72 -8.44
C ASP A 241 3.78 -20.75 -7.29
N THR A 242 4.91 -21.04 -6.64
CA THR A 242 4.97 -21.90 -5.46
C THR A 242 4.23 -21.26 -4.26
N PHE A 243 4.40 -19.95 -4.03
CA PHE A 243 3.64 -19.23 -3.01
C PHE A 243 2.13 -19.37 -3.24
N VAL A 244 1.67 -19.11 -4.45
CA VAL A 244 0.25 -19.22 -4.81
C VAL A 244 -0.25 -20.66 -4.67
N SER A 245 0.53 -21.65 -5.09
CA SER A 245 0.18 -23.07 -4.96
C SER A 245 0.04 -23.52 -3.50
N ARG A 246 0.89 -23.01 -2.60
CA ARG A 246 0.93 -23.43 -1.19
C ARG A 246 0.01 -22.62 -0.29
N PHE A 247 -0.12 -21.35 -0.56
CA PHE A 247 -0.81 -20.37 0.28
C PHE A 247 -2.03 -19.75 -0.40
N GLY A 248 -2.14 -19.79 -1.73
CA GLY A 248 -3.34 -19.30 -2.41
C GLY A 248 -4.59 -20.06 -1.97
N ALA A 249 -5.74 -19.38 -1.95
CA ALA A 249 -7.03 -19.92 -1.51
C ALA A 249 -7.05 -20.56 -0.11
N ARG A 250 -6.05 -20.28 0.73
CA ARG A 250 -5.97 -20.77 2.13
C ARG A 250 -6.62 -19.76 3.08
N GLU A 251 -7.92 -19.55 2.91
CA GLU A 251 -8.73 -18.65 3.74
C GLU A 251 -8.81 -19.09 5.22
N ASP A 252 -8.43 -20.32 5.49
CA ASP A 252 -8.25 -20.84 6.86
C ASP A 252 -6.99 -20.26 7.52
N LEU A 253 -5.99 -19.82 6.75
CA LEU A 253 -4.76 -19.23 7.26
C LEU A 253 -4.78 -17.70 7.21
N PHE A 254 -5.24 -17.13 6.09
CA PHE A 254 -5.09 -15.71 5.82
C PHE A 254 -6.36 -15.08 5.26
N TYR A 255 -6.57 -13.84 5.63
CA TYR A 255 -7.46 -12.94 4.91
C TYR A 255 -6.69 -12.28 3.76
N TYR A 256 -7.00 -12.66 2.53
CA TYR A 256 -6.44 -12.09 1.32
C TYR A 256 -7.25 -10.88 0.88
N ALA A 257 -6.69 -9.70 1.04
CA ALA A 257 -7.36 -8.48 0.68
C ALA A 257 -6.35 -7.40 0.30
N THR A 258 -6.82 -6.28 -0.21
CA THR A 258 -5.97 -5.13 -0.52
C THR A 258 -5.61 -4.35 0.74
N VAL A 259 -4.63 -3.46 0.66
CA VAL A 259 -4.21 -2.62 1.80
C VAL A 259 -5.40 -1.83 2.36
N GLY A 260 -6.18 -1.16 1.49
CA GLY A 260 -7.33 -0.38 1.92
C GLY A 260 -8.42 -1.21 2.58
N GLU A 261 -8.71 -2.41 2.05
CA GLU A 261 -9.69 -3.34 2.65
C GLU A 261 -9.21 -3.85 4.02
N ILE A 262 -7.94 -4.24 4.15
CA ILE A 262 -7.40 -4.73 5.42
C ILE A 262 -7.46 -3.65 6.50
N PHE A 263 -7.02 -2.42 6.18
CA PHE A 263 -7.04 -1.31 7.13
C PHE A 263 -8.47 -0.85 7.44
N GLY A 264 -9.33 -0.74 6.44
CA GLY A 264 -10.73 -0.41 6.64
C GLY A 264 -11.44 -1.43 7.55
N TYR A 265 -11.21 -2.72 7.29
CA TYR A 265 -11.77 -3.78 8.11
C TYR A 265 -11.22 -3.79 9.54
N ALA A 266 -9.91 -3.70 9.71
CA ALA A 266 -9.29 -3.71 11.03
C ALA A 266 -9.75 -2.52 11.89
N LYS A 267 -9.93 -1.34 11.28
CA LYS A 267 -10.50 -0.17 11.93
C LYS A 267 -11.95 -0.40 12.34
N ALA A 268 -12.77 -0.96 11.45
CA ALA A 268 -14.14 -1.34 11.76
C ALA A 268 -14.20 -2.36 12.92
N ALA A 269 -13.38 -3.39 12.89
CA ALA A 269 -13.28 -4.39 13.95
C ALA A 269 -12.87 -3.78 15.30
N SER A 270 -11.97 -2.78 15.29
CA SER A 270 -11.54 -2.09 16.50
C SER A 270 -12.60 -1.14 17.08
N SER A 271 -13.59 -0.76 16.30
CA SER A 271 -14.68 0.13 16.74
C SER A 271 -15.83 -0.60 17.44
N VAL A 272 -15.84 -1.92 17.41
CA VAL A 272 -16.86 -2.73 18.10
C VAL A 272 -16.79 -2.49 19.61
N VAL A 273 -17.92 -2.17 20.21
CA VAL A 273 -18.06 -1.86 21.65
C VAL A 273 -19.21 -2.64 22.28
N ILE A 274 -19.28 -2.64 23.59
CA ILE A 274 -20.46 -3.09 24.33
C ILE A 274 -21.35 -1.88 24.59
N LYS A 275 -22.58 -1.90 24.06
CA LYS A 275 -23.61 -0.88 24.26
C LYS A 275 -24.88 -1.56 24.79
N ASP A 276 -25.43 -1.05 25.91
CA ASP A 276 -26.63 -1.59 26.55
C ASP A 276 -26.56 -3.11 26.85
N GLY A 277 -25.37 -3.58 27.25
CA GLY A 277 -25.11 -4.98 27.58
C GLY A 277 -24.99 -5.94 26.39
N ARG A 278 -24.94 -5.43 25.16
CA ARG A 278 -24.78 -6.23 23.92
C ARG A 278 -23.63 -5.72 23.04
N PRO A 279 -23.04 -6.57 22.21
CA PRO A 279 -22.09 -6.12 21.20
C PRO A 279 -22.76 -5.16 20.21
N PHE A 280 -22.07 -4.09 19.88
CA PHE A 280 -22.53 -3.06 18.93
C PHE A 280 -21.41 -2.78 17.93
N ASN A 281 -21.75 -2.87 16.62
CA ASN A 281 -20.86 -2.58 15.52
C ASN A 281 -21.25 -1.26 14.87
N PRO A 282 -20.59 -0.13 15.18
CA PRO A 282 -20.91 1.18 14.63
C PRO A 282 -20.38 1.39 13.20
N SER A 283 -19.63 0.43 12.65
CA SER A 283 -19.05 0.54 11.30
C SER A 283 -20.09 0.22 10.21
N ASP A 284 -19.68 0.39 8.97
CA ASP A 284 -20.50 0.09 7.78
C ASP A 284 -20.23 -1.30 7.18
N VAL A 285 -19.35 -2.09 7.81
CA VAL A 285 -19.02 -3.44 7.36
C VAL A 285 -19.33 -4.50 8.43
N PRO A 286 -19.72 -5.72 8.05
CA PRO A 286 -19.89 -6.80 9.01
C PRO A 286 -18.58 -7.17 9.68
N VAL A 287 -18.58 -7.36 11.02
CA VAL A 287 -17.38 -7.74 11.77
C VAL A 287 -17.50 -9.17 12.28
N PHE A 288 -16.52 -9.99 11.98
CA PHE A 288 -16.39 -11.36 12.49
C PHE A 288 -15.85 -11.33 13.92
N ALA A 289 -16.56 -11.94 14.85
CA ALA A 289 -16.22 -11.93 16.26
C ALA A 289 -16.52 -13.28 16.94
N LYS A 290 -15.87 -13.51 18.08
CA LYS A 290 -16.37 -14.47 19.08
C LYS A 290 -16.88 -13.69 20.28
N ILE A 291 -18.08 -14.04 20.72
CA ILE A 291 -18.71 -13.47 21.92
C ILE A 291 -18.85 -14.59 22.93
N ASP A 292 -18.18 -14.45 24.05
CA ASP A 292 -18.09 -15.52 25.09
C ASP A 292 -17.68 -16.89 24.47
N GLY A 293 -16.81 -16.86 23.44
CA GLY A 293 -16.30 -18.04 22.74
C GLY A 293 -17.11 -18.48 21.51
N GLU A 294 -18.33 -17.99 21.31
CA GLU A 294 -19.18 -18.37 20.18
C GLU A 294 -18.94 -17.49 18.96
N LYS A 295 -18.72 -18.13 17.80
CA LYS A 295 -18.55 -17.45 16.51
C LYS A 295 -19.82 -16.74 16.07
N THR A 296 -19.72 -15.46 15.75
CA THR A 296 -20.82 -14.65 15.23
C THR A 296 -20.31 -13.63 14.22
N ILE A 297 -21.21 -13.11 13.40
CA ILE A 297 -20.95 -11.99 12.51
C ILE A 297 -21.82 -10.83 12.99
N LEU A 298 -21.19 -9.76 13.44
CA LEU A 298 -21.86 -8.55 13.89
C LEU A 298 -22.21 -7.69 12.65
N PRO A 299 -23.50 -7.52 12.32
CA PRO A 299 -23.89 -6.66 11.23
C PRO A 299 -23.61 -5.19 11.56
N PRO A 300 -23.50 -4.31 10.54
CA PRO A 300 -23.50 -2.88 10.73
C PRO A 300 -24.75 -2.40 11.47
N GLU A 301 -24.54 -1.61 12.52
CA GLU A 301 -25.64 -0.96 13.24
C GLU A 301 -25.48 0.56 13.17
N LYS A 302 -26.27 1.23 12.33
CA LYS A 302 -26.26 2.70 12.29
C LYS A 302 -26.68 3.28 13.64
N GLN A 303 -25.93 4.26 14.14
CA GLN A 303 -26.41 5.10 15.22
C GLN A 303 -27.68 5.83 14.75
N LYS A 304 -28.78 5.61 15.45
CA LYS A 304 -30.03 6.36 15.23
C LYS A 304 -29.90 7.77 15.79
#